data_f953805246c5231df0a560dffa15a9f6
#
_entry.id   f953805246c5231df0a560dffa15a9f6
#
_cell.length_a   1.000
_cell.length_b   1.000
_cell.length_c   1.000
_cell.angle_alpha   90.00
_cell.angle_beta   90.00
_cell.angle_gamma   90.00
#
_symmetry.space_group_name_H-M   'P 1'
#
loop_
_entity.id
_entity.type
_entity.pdbx_description
1 polymer ?
#
loop_
_entity_poly.entity_id
_entity_poly.type
_entity_poly.pdbx_seq_one_letter_code
_entity_poly.pdbx_strand_id
1 'polypeptide(L)'
;MNKKKVLITYATYGSGHKTVANYLANYLINHSDYEVKVIDLMDYENLIGLISKKVFEQNFKFRTSSAIFSVLYELFDFKTTTLPYKAATKAIFKNKALQEEIISFNPDLLISTHFFGNITLGMLNRKKLTNTKIISIITDYKSHEMWEKDVKSIDALIVSNDIVKNDLITRGIDEKKIYAYGIPISESFTNVSPEEKIKEKYHVNNGKKTFLFFAGGSIGSSFSYKYLKRLLEEEYDINIIYVCGKNEKLKKKTEKMIEKYDYKNVYPIGFSKEVNNLLNISDVVITKPGGLSITESLEMKKPMLLIPGNGGNEIYNARFVCKNGYGINCKTPRKLAKTVGKMLKRKHIILNMRRKLKNYNDNESIEKIYKLSKKLLNQK
;
A
#
# COMPACT_ATOMS: atom_id res chain seq x y z
N MET A 1 -10.13 32.11 15.60
CA MET A 1 -9.03 31.20 15.98
C MET A 1 -8.26 30.83 14.73
N ASN A 2 -6.94 30.82 14.77
CA ASN A 2 -6.16 30.35 13.63
C ASN A 2 -6.44 28.86 13.37
N LYS A 3 -6.62 28.48 12.10
CA LYS A 3 -6.81 27.08 11.71
C LYS A 3 -5.61 26.26 12.14
N LYS A 4 -5.85 25.04 12.59
CA LYS A 4 -4.78 24.07 12.88
C LYS A 4 -4.11 23.61 11.58
N LYS A 5 -2.78 23.59 11.55
CA LYS A 5 -1.98 23.24 10.39
C LYS A 5 -1.52 21.78 10.46
N VAL A 6 -1.93 20.98 9.49
CA VAL A 6 -1.57 19.57 9.40
C VAL A 6 -0.69 19.34 8.18
N LEU A 7 0.52 18.88 8.42
CA LEU A 7 1.45 18.45 7.39
C LEU A 7 1.34 16.94 7.21
N ILE A 8 1.10 16.48 5.98
CA ILE A 8 1.15 15.06 5.65
C ILE A 8 2.38 14.81 4.77
N THR A 9 3.21 13.84 5.17
CA THR A 9 4.41 13.50 4.39
C THR A 9 4.41 12.04 3.95
N TYR A 10 4.93 11.82 2.75
CA TYR A 10 5.21 10.50 2.21
C TYR A 10 6.53 10.49 1.45
N ALA A 11 6.99 9.31 1.02
CA ALA A 11 8.09 9.16 0.09
C ALA A 11 7.68 8.24 -1.05
N THR A 12 7.91 8.64 -2.30
CA THR A 12 7.52 7.87 -3.49
C THR A 12 8.47 6.68 -3.73
N TYR A 13 8.54 5.75 -2.76
CA TYR A 13 9.08 4.40 -2.93
C TYR A 13 7.92 3.40 -3.19
N GLY A 14 7.25 3.54 -4.33
CA GLY A 14 6.01 2.85 -4.66
C GLY A 14 4.77 3.72 -4.47
N SER A 15 3.59 3.20 -4.82
CA SER A 15 2.34 3.98 -4.81
C SER A 15 1.60 3.98 -3.46
N GLY A 16 1.89 3.01 -2.58
CA GLY A 16 1.11 2.81 -1.35
C GLY A 16 1.17 4.01 -0.40
N HIS A 17 2.37 4.46 -0.05
CA HIS A 17 2.58 5.61 0.85
C HIS A 17 1.87 6.88 0.37
N LYS A 18 2.03 7.21 -0.94
CA LYS A 18 1.36 8.35 -1.56
C LYS A 18 -0.15 8.23 -1.51
N THR A 19 -0.69 7.04 -1.81
CA THR A 19 -2.13 6.81 -1.83
C THR A 19 -2.73 6.94 -0.43
N VAL A 20 -2.09 6.37 0.59
CA VAL A 20 -2.50 6.50 2.00
C VAL A 20 -2.45 7.97 2.45
N ALA A 21 -1.38 8.70 2.10
CA ALA A 21 -1.27 10.13 2.40
C ALA A 21 -2.42 10.94 1.78
N ASN A 22 -2.77 10.64 0.52
CA ASN A 22 -3.89 11.30 -0.17
C ASN A 22 -5.25 10.93 0.44
N TYR A 23 -5.46 9.69 0.87
CA TYR A 23 -6.69 9.30 1.56
C TYR A 23 -6.88 10.09 2.86
N LEU A 24 -5.81 10.22 3.64
CA LEU A 24 -5.81 11.03 4.86
C LEU A 24 -6.05 12.51 4.59
N ALA A 25 -5.37 13.07 3.58
CA ALA A 25 -5.53 14.47 3.20
C ALA A 25 -6.98 14.77 2.81
N ASN A 26 -7.55 13.96 1.92
CA ASN A 26 -8.94 14.13 1.49
C ASN A 26 -9.91 14.01 2.66
N TYR A 27 -9.70 13.04 3.56
CA TYR A 27 -10.53 12.89 4.73
C TYR A 27 -10.48 14.12 5.62
N LEU A 28 -9.28 14.61 5.96
CA LEU A 28 -9.11 15.79 6.82
C LEU A 28 -9.71 17.06 6.18
N ILE A 29 -9.52 17.26 4.88
CA ILE A 29 -10.10 18.40 4.16
C ILE A 29 -11.64 18.36 4.20
N ASN A 30 -12.25 17.19 4.09
CA ASN A 30 -13.70 17.04 4.06
C ASN A 30 -14.35 17.06 5.45
N HIS A 31 -13.62 16.69 6.52
CA HIS A 31 -14.19 16.49 7.86
C HIS A 31 -13.64 17.43 8.93
N SER A 32 -12.79 18.41 8.56
CA SER A 32 -12.24 19.41 9.48
C SER A 32 -12.02 20.74 8.80
N ASP A 33 -11.73 21.75 9.62
CA ASP A 33 -11.30 23.08 9.18
C ASP A 33 -9.76 23.24 9.14
N TYR A 34 -9.02 22.12 9.17
CA TYR A 34 -7.57 22.14 9.16
C TYR A 34 -7.00 22.69 7.85
N GLU A 35 -5.90 23.42 7.96
CA GLU A 35 -5.06 23.73 6.82
C GLU A 35 -4.15 22.54 6.55
N VAL A 36 -4.44 21.77 5.49
CA VAL A 36 -3.74 20.53 5.16
C VAL A 36 -2.74 20.75 4.04
N LYS A 37 -1.47 20.41 4.28
CA LYS A 37 -0.39 20.42 3.27
C LYS A 37 0.17 19.02 3.10
N VAL A 38 0.40 18.61 1.84
CA VAL A 38 0.95 17.29 1.51
C VAL A 38 2.30 17.45 0.80
N ILE A 39 3.33 16.76 1.28
CA ILE A 39 4.70 16.86 0.73
C ILE A 39 5.23 15.46 0.40
N ASP A 40 5.76 15.30 -0.83
CA ASP A 40 6.61 14.17 -1.18
C ASP A 40 8.06 14.49 -0.80
N LEU A 41 8.59 13.79 0.18
CA LEU A 41 9.96 14.01 0.64
C LEU A 41 11.02 13.71 -0.43
N MET A 42 10.64 12.95 -1.47
CA MET A 42 11.53 12.60 -2.57
C MET A 42 11.72 13.77 -3.57
N ASP A 43 10.85 14.77 -3.56
CA ASP A 43 10.99 15.96 -4.40
C ASP A 43 12.14 16.87 -3.91
N TYR A 44 12.64 16.63 -2.67
CA TYR A 44 13.74 17.37 -2.03
C TYR A 44 15.04 16.56 -1.98
N GLU A 45 15.14 15.46 -2.74
CA GLU A 45 16.36 14.67 -2.78
C GLU A 45 17.49 15.39 -3.54
N ASN A 46 18.70 15.29 -2.98
CA ASN A 46 19.94 15.62 -3.68
C ASN A 46 20.30 14.51 -4.69
N LEU A 47 21.36 14.71 -5.47
CA LEU A 47 21.89 13.77 -6.48
C LEU A 47 21.99 12.31 -5.99
N ILE A 48 22.26 12.09 -4.70
CA ILE A 48 22.32 10.76 -4.06
C ILE A 48 20.92 10.13 -4.01
N GLY A 49 19.86 10.91 -3.76
CA GLY A 49 18.49 10.42 -3.77
C GLY A 49 18.00 10.11 -5.18
N LEU A 50 18.37 10.92 -6.17
CA LEU A 50 18.10 10.63 -7.59
C LEU A 50 18.76 9.32 -8.04
N ILE A 51 19.95 9.00 -7.56
CA ILE A 51 20.64 7.73 -7.81
C ILE A 51 19.89 6.59 -7.08
N SER A 52 19.47 6.77 -5.82
CA SER A 52 18.70 5.77 -5.07
C SER A 52 17.34 5.51 -5.72
N LYS A 53 16.66 6.54 -6.19
CA LYS A 53 15.39 6.45 -6.94
C LYS A 53 15.59 5.71 -8.27
N LYS A 54 16.63 6.06 -9.07
CA LYS A 54 16.97 5.35 -10.30
C LYS A 54 17.35 3.90 -10.06
N VAL A 55 18.13 3.59 -9.02
CA VAL A 55 18.50 2.23 -8.63
C VAL A 55 17.26 1.46 -8.17
N PHE A 56 16.38 2.09 -7.41
CA PHE A 56 15.11 1.49 -6.99
C PHE A 56 14.20 1.23 -8.21
N GLU A 57 14.03 2.20 -9.11
CA GLU A 57 13.24 2.05 -10.35
C GLU A 57 13.85 1.03 -11.33
N GLN A 58 15.17 0.97 -11.45
CA GLN A 58 15.87 -0.04 -12.28
C GLN A 58 15.78 -1.44 -11.69
N ASN A 59 15.83 -1.58 -10.36
CA ASN A 59 15.60 -2.85 -9.67
C ASN A 59 14.16 -3.37 -9.89
N PHE A 60 13.19 -2.48 -10.13
CA PHE A 60 11.84 -2.86 -10.58
C PHE A 60 11.83 -3.47 -12.00
N LYS A 61 12.79 -3.15 -12.86
CA LYS A 61 12.86 -3.65 -14.25
C LYS A 61 13.61 -4.98 -14.37
N PHE A 62 14.56 -5.29 -13.48
CA PHE A 62 15.41 -6.48 -13.59
C PHE A 62 15.15 -7.48 -12.45
N ARG A 63 14.58 -8.62 -12.80
CA ARG A 63 14.14 -9.70 -11.90
C ARG A 63 15.26 -10.41 -11.13
N THR A 64 16.48 -10.38 -11.63
CA THR A 64 17.66 -10.98 -10.95
C THR A 64 18.05 -10.22 -9.69
N SER A 65 17.69 -8.94 -9.59
CA SER A 65 17.95 -8.10 -8.44
C SER A 65 16.90 -8.28 -7.31
N SER A 66 15.67 -8.76 -7.60
CA SER A 66 14.64 -8.88 -6.57
C SER A 66 14.92 -10.00 -5.56
N ALA A 67 15.52 -11.11 -5.99
CA ALA A 67 15.94 -12.18 -5.08
C ALA A 67 17.16 -11.74 -4.24
N ILE A 68 18.13 -11.09 -4.87
CA ILE A 68 19.28 -10.48 -4.19
C ILE A 68 18.81 -9.37 -3.27
N PHE A 69 17.89 -8.51 -3.72
CA PHE A 69 17.29 -7.46 -2.90
C PHE A 69 16.50 -8.04 -1.71
N SER A 70 15.78 -9.14 -1.89
CA SER A 70 15.06 -9.83 -0.80
C SER A 70 16.03 -10.41 0.22
N VAL A 71 17.11 -11.05 -0.23
CA VAL A 71 18.17 -11.59 0.63
C VAL A 71 18.92 -10.44 1.32
N LEU A 72 19.27 -9.40 0.58
CA LEU A 72 19.85 -8.19 1.14
C LEU A 72 18.89 -7.52 2.12
N TYR A 73 17.60 -7.41 1.82
CA TYR A 73 16.61 -6.83 2.71
C TYR A 73 16.43 -7.66 3.99
N GLU A 74 16.41 -9.00 3.91
CA GLU A 74 16.43 -9.88 5.08
C GLU A 74 17.75 -9.78 5.86
N LEU A 75 18.89 -9.62 5.18
CA LEU A 75 20.19 -9.37 5.80
C LEU A 75 20.30 -7.92 6.32
N PHE A 76 19.64 -6.96 5.69
CA PHE A 76 19.63 -5.54 6.05
C PHE A 76 18.65 -5.21 7.18
N ASP A 77 17.70 -6.06 7.49
CA ASP A 77 16.87 -6.02 8.70
C ASP A 77 17.74 -6.36 9.95
N PHE A 78 18.97 -6.87 9.74
CA PHE A 78 19.98 -7.03 10.77
C PHE A 78 20.80 -5.73 10.99
N LYS A 79 21.04 -5.39 12.24
CA LYS A 79 21.63 -4.16 12.83
C LYS A 79 22.81 -3.48 12.09
N THR A 80 23.32 -4.01 10.99
CA THR A 80 24.60 -3.57 10.40
C THR A 80 24.54 -2.77 9.11
N THR A 81 23.39 -2.63 8.44
CA THR A 81 23.36 -2.00 7.11
C THR A 81 22.41 -0.83 6.99
N THR A 82 22.33 -0.04 8.04
CA THR A 82 21.61 1.24 8.04
C THR A 82 22.31 2.34 7.26
N LEU A 83 23.49 2.08 6.66
CA LEU A 83 24.32 3.11 6.04
C LEU A 83 23.64 3.86 4.87
N PRO A 84 23.00 3.17 3.88
CA PRO A 84 22.30 3.86 2.80
C PRO A 84 21.10 4.67 3.30
N TYR A 85 20.34 4.12 4.25
CA TYR A 85 19.18 4.82 4.85
C TYR A 85 19.60 5.99 5.74
N LYS A 86 20.73 5.87 6.47
CA LYS A 86 21.32 6.99 7.21
C LYS A 86 21.77 8.09 6.28
N ALA A 87 22.39 7.75 5.15
CA ALA A 87 22.82 8.72 4.15
C ALA A 87 21.64 9.44 3.52
N ALA A 88 20.59 8.69 3.10
CA ALA A 88 19.35 9.27 2.55
C ALA A 88 18.63 10.15 3.57
N THR A 89 18.48 9.69 4.81
CA THR A 89 17.87 10.49 5.90
C THR A 89 18.65 11.78 6.15
N LYS A 90 19.99 11.70 6.15
CA LYS A 90 20.87 12.87 6.34
C LYS A 90 20.79 13.83 5.14
N ALA A 91 20.66 13.31 3.92
CA ALA A 91 20.50 14.12 2.71
C ALA A 91 19.18 14.87 2.69
N ILE A 92 18.05 14.16 2.98
CA ILE A 92 16.72 14.76 3.09
C ILE A 92 16.69 15.83 4.18
N PHE A 93 17.21 15.51 5.37
CA PHE A 93 17.25 16.46 6.47
C PHE A 93 18.12 17.69 6.18
N LYS A 94 19.25 17.54 5.48
CA LYS A 94 20.12 18.66 5.11
C LYS A 94 19.57 19.55 4.00
N ASN A 95 18.46 19.16 3.37
CA ASN A 95 17.86 20.00 2.34
C ASN A 95 17.26 21.26 2.95
N LYS A 96 17.86 22.40 2.68
CA LYS A 96 17.43 23.69 3.23
C LYS A 96 16.02 24.07 2.77
N ALA A 97 15.69 23.85 1.49
CA ALA A 97 14.38 24.19 0.96
C ALA A 97 13.27 23.41 1.67
N LEU A 98 13.46 22.10 1.94
CA LEU A 98 12.51 21.32 2.74
C LEU A 98 12.37 21.87 4.17
N GLN A 99 13.49 22.21 4.82
CA GLN A 99 13.44 22.76 6.17
C GLN A 99 12.72 24.11 6.19
N GLU A 100 13.04 25.02 5.27
CA GLU A 100 12.39 26.33 5.14
C GLU A 100 10.90 26.20 4.87
N GLU A 101 10.50 25.25 4.02
CA GLU A 101 9.10 24.99 3.73
C GLU A 101 8.34 24.45 4.96
N ILE A 102 8.94 23.54 5.71
CA ILE A 102 8.30 22.99 6.94
C ILE A 102 8.25 24.09 8.02
N ILE A 103 9.34 24.84 8.22
CA ILE A 103 9.40 25.89 9.23
C ILE A 103 8.42 27.03 8.91
N SER A 104 8.34 27.46 7.64
CA SER A 104 7.42 28.53 7.22
C SER A 104 5.96 28.09 7.32
N PHE A 105 5.67 26.82 7.02
CA PHE A 105 4.33 26.26 7.21
C PHE A 105 3.99 26.16 8.69
N ASN A 106 4.97 25.87 9.55
CA ASN A 106 4.85 25.73 11.01
C ASN A 106 3.69 24.80 11.42
N PRO A 107 3.74 23.50 11.11
CA PRO A 107 2.64 22.57 11.37
C PRO A 107 2.43 22.32 12.85
N ASP A 108 1.16 22.30 13.30
CA ASP A 108 0.76 21.83 14.62
C ASP A 108 0.89 20.28 14.71
N LEU A 109 0.62 19.59 13.59
CA LEU A 109 0.64 18.13 13.50
C LEU A 109 1.30 17.68 12.20
N LEU A 110 2.19 16.66 12.32
CA LEU A 110 2.64 15.83 11.22
C LEU A 110 1.90 14.50 11.21
N ILE A 111 1.42 14.07 10.05
CA ILE A 111 1.03 12.68 9.78
C ILE A 111 1.97 12.14 8.71
N SER A 112 2.80 11.18 9.05
CA SER A 112 3.77 10.62 8.11
C SER A 112 3.48 9.16 7.75
N THR A 113 3.38 8.87 6.47
CA THR A 113 3.23 7.51 5.94
C THR A 113 4.56 6.86 5.58
N HIS A 114 5.68 7.55 5.86
CA HIS A 114 7.03 7.04 5.67
C HIS A 114 7.97 7.54 6.78
N PHE A 115 8.87 6.69 7.27
CA PHE A 115 9.76 7.00 8.41
C PHE A 115 10.66 8.24 8.20
N PHE A 116 10.93 8.64 6.97
CA PHE A 116 11.71 9.86 6.70
C PHE A 116 11.06 11.12 7.27
N GLY A 117 9.72 11.22 7.19
CA GLY A 117 8.99 12.35 7.75
C GLY A 117 9.16 12.44 9.27
N ASN A 118 9.03 11.32 9.98
CA ASN A 118 9.19 11.25 11.43
C ASN A 118 10.58 11.73 11.86
N ILE A 119 11.63 11.21 11.19
CA ILE A 119 13.01 11.53 11.53
C ILE A 119 13.28 13.02 11.25
N THR A 120 12.80 13.55 10.11
CA THR A 120 12.99 14.95 9.75
C THR A 120 12.33 15.89 10.76
N LEU A 121 11.05 15.68 11.07
CA LEU A 121 10.32 16.53 12.03
C LEU A 121 10.83 16.34 13.48
N GLY A 122 11.16 15.10 13.87
CA GLY A 122 11.79 14.86 15.17
C GLY A 122 13.10 15.61 15.34
N MET A 123 13.91 15.72 14.29
CA MET A 123 15.15 16.51 14.30
C MET A 123 14.86 18.01 14.39
N LEU A 124 13.86 18.54 13.66
CA LEU A 124 13.46 19.95 13.73
C LEU A 124 12.91 20.30 15.13
N ASN A 125 12.08 19.46 15.72
CA ASN A 125 11.59 19.63 17.09
C ASN A 125 12.73 19.67 18.11
N ARG A 126 13.69 18.73 18.02
CA ARG A 126 14.87 18.74 18.93
C ARG A 126 15.72 19.99 18.80
N LYS A 127 15.79 20.58 17.61
CA LYS A 127 16.46 21.86 17.40
C LYS A 127 15.63 23.08 17.80
N LYS A 128 14.41 22.86 18.32
CA LYS A 128 13.45 23.91 18.67
C LYS A 128 13.05 24.81 17.50
N LEU A 129 13.16 24.31 16.27
CA LEU A 129 12.75 25.01 15.05
C LEU A 129 11.26 24.82 14.75
N THR A 130 10.67 23.74 15.28
CA THR A 130 9.24 23.45 15.28
C THR A 130 8.82 22.88 16.63
N ASN A 131 7.50 22.88 16.90
CA ASN A 131 6.90 22.19 18.06
C ASN A 131 5.70 21.35 17.56
N THR A 132 5.96 20.43 16.65
CA THR A 132 4.98 19.68 15.91
C THR A 132 4.69 18.36 16.59
N LYS A 133 3.41 18.01 16.81
CA LYS A 133 2.99 16.65 17.17
C LYS A 133 3.21 15.69 16.01
N ILE A 134 3.58 14.43 16.26
CA ILE A 134 3.96 13.49 15.22
C ILE A 134 3.15 12.20 15.32
N ILE A 135 2.34 11.92 14.30
CA ILE A 135 1.70 10.63 14.05
C ILE A 135 2.46 9.94 12.91
N SER A 136 2.93 8.73 13.17
CA SER A 136 3.59 7.87 12.19
C SER A 136 2.70 6.71 11.81
N ILE A 137 2.62 6.34 10.52
CA ILE A 137 1.75 5.28 10.03
C ILE A 137 2.56 4.25 9.26
N ILE A 138 2.63 3.03 9.79
CA ILE A 138 3.25 1.88 9.11
C ILE A 138 2.24 1.29 8.13
N THR A 139 2.58 1.31 6.84
CA THR A 139 1.69 0.89 5.74
C THR A 139 1.90 -0.57 5.31
N ASP A 140 2.46 -1.40 6.18
CA ASP A 140 2.73 -2.82 5.97
C ASP A 140 2.30 -3.69 7.16
N TYR A 141 2.27 -5.00 6.96
CA TYR A 141 1.90 -6.00 7.98
C TYR A 141 3.12 -6.52 8.76
N LYS A 142 4.23 -5.81 8.70
CA LYS A 142 5.41 -5.93 9.56
C LYS A 142 6.12 -4.58 9.64
N SER A 143 6.64 -4.24 10.81
CA SER A 143 7.56 -3.13 10.98
C SER A 143 8.99 -3.55 10.68
N HIS A 144 9.81 -2.63 10.18
CA HIS A 144 11.26 -2.77 10.10
C HIS A 144 11.95 -1.69 10.96
N GLU A 145 13.22 -1.91 11.31
CA GLU A 145 13.97 -1.08 12.28
C GLU A 145 13.97 0.44 11.97
N MET A 146 13.81 0.83 10.72
CA MET A 146 13.80 2.26 10.37
C MET A 146 12.59 3.01 10.95
N TRP A 147 11.46 2.31 11.19
CA TRP A 147 10.30 2.90 11.87
C TRP A 147 10.53 3.14 13.36
N GLU A 148 11.47 2.40 13.96
CA GLU A 148 11.82 2.47 15.36
C GLU A 148 12.83 3.59 15.64
N LYS A 149 13.53 4.04 14.59
CA LYS A 149 14.45 5.17 14.71
C LYS A 149 13.68 6.44 15.02
N ASP A 150 14.17 7.13 16.06
CA ASP A 150 13.59 8.35 16.55
C ASP A 150 12.14 8.22 17.10
N VAL A 151 11.75 7.01 17.51
CA VAL A 151 10.42 6.73 18.10
C VAL A 151 10.13 7.59 19.34
N LYS A 152 11.18 8.07 20.02
CA LYS A 152 11.04 8.99 21.17
C LYS A 152 10.38 10.31 20.78
N SER A 153 10.61 10.78 19.57
CA SER A 153 10.02 12.01 19.02
C SER A 153 8.60 11.84 18.48
N ILE A 154 8.09 10.59 18.41
CA ILE A 154 6.75 10.29 17.88
C ILE A 154 5.74 10.31 19.04
N ASP A 155 4.61 11.00 18.84
CA ASP A 155 3.48 11.00 19.80
C ASP A 155 2.59 9.77 19.63
N ALA A 156 2.40 9.30 18.37
CA ALA A 156 1.63 8.11 18.07
C ALA A 156 2.18 7.33 16.88
N LEU A 157 2.22 6.00 17.01
CA LEU A 157 2.62 5.06 15.95
C LEU A 157 1.43 4.17 15.60
N ILE A 158 0.89 4.36 14.40
CA ILE A 158 -0.23 3.58 13.88
C ILE A 158 0.30 2.35 13.15
N VAL A 159 -0.24 1.19 13.48
CA VAL A 159 0.14 -0.10 12.91
C VAL A 159 -1.06 -0.84 12.34
N SER A 160 -0.79 -1.77 11.43
CA SER A 160 -1.82 -2.49 10.69
C SER A 160 -2.70 -3.43 11.55
N ASN A 161 -2.17 -3.95 12.65
CA ASN A 161 -2.89 -4.89 13.53
C ASN A 161 -2.12 -5.16 14.84
N ASP A 162 -2.74 -5.91 15.75
CA ASP A 162 -2.16 -6.25 17.05
C ASP A 162 -0.90 -7.13 16.96
N ILE A 163 -0.72 -7.90 15.89
CA ILE A 163 0.50 -8.71 15.70
C ILE A 163 1.70 -7.78 15.55
N VAL A 164 1.56 -6.72 14.73
CA VAL A 164 2.61 -5.71 14.56
C VAL A 164 2.79 -4.88 15.83
N LYS A 165 1.70 -4.52 16.53
CA LYS A 165 1.75 -3.85 17.82
C LYS A 165 2.58 -4.66 18.81
N ASN A 166 2.25 -5.93 19.01
CA ASN A 166 2.94 -6.80 19.96
C ASN A 166 4.41 -7.03 19.59
N ASP A 167 4.73 -7.17 18.31
CA ASP A 167 6.12 -7.26 17.81
C ASP A 167 6.94 -6.00 18.21
N LEU A 168 6.36 -4.80 18.09
CA LEU A 168 7.02 -3.55 18.47
C LEU A 168 7.19 -3.40 19.99
N ILE A 169 6.20 -3.84 20.77
CA ILE A 169 6.29 -3.87 22.24
C ILE A 169 7.44 -4.78 22.68
N THR A 170 7.57 -5.99 22.09
CA THR A 170 8.68 -6.91 22.40
C THR A 170 10.05 -6.35 22.05
N ARG A 171 10.12 -5.37 21.14
CA ARG A 171 11.34 -4.62 20.79
C ARG A 171 11.56 -3.39 21.66
N GLY A 172 10.74 -3.18 22.70
CA GLY A 172 10.92 -2.14 23.70
C GLY A 172 10.29 -0.79 23.36
N ILE A 173 9.36 -0.73 22.40
CA ILE A 173 8.61 0.49 22.13
C ILE A 173 7.44 0.60 23.11
N ASP A 174 7.26 1.79 23.70
CA ASP A 174 6.20 2.08 24.64
C ASP A 174 4.81 1.79 24.06
N GLU A 175 4.09 0.87 24.68
CA GLU A 175 2.75 0.46 24.28
C GLU A 175 1.78 1.64 24.16
N LYS A 176 1.91 2.65 25.04
CA LYS A 176 1.04 3.84 25.05
C LYS A 176 1.11 4.65 23.77
N LYS A 177 2.19 4.50 23.00
CA LYS A 177 2.38 5.16 21.71
C LYS A 177 1.87 4.34 20.51
N ILE A 178 1.57 3.04 20.67
CA ILE A 178 1.25 2.14 19.57
C ILE A 178 -0.25 1.90 19.47
N TYR A 179 -0.82 2.23 18.34
CA TYR A 179 -2.25 2.11 18.02
C TYR A 179 -2.47 1.15 16.86
N ALA A 180 -3.09 0.00 17.11
CA ALA A 180 -3.44 -0.98 16.08
C ALA A 180 -4.74 -0.58 15.34
N TYR A 181 -4.72 0.59 14.68
CA TYR A 181 -5.88 1.14 13.99
C TYR A 181 -6.04 0.65 12.55
N GLY A 182 -5.06 -0.09 12.02
CA GLY A 182 -5.07 -0.51 10.64
C GLY A 182 -4.41 0.50 9.68
N ILE A 183 -4.26 0.11 8.43
CA ILE A 183 -3.75 0.98 7.36
C ILE A 183 -4.92 1.80 6.80
N PRO A 184 -4.85 3.15 6.78
CA PRO A 184 -5.96 3.97 6.32
C PRO A 184 -6.29 3.73 4.84
N ILE A 185 -7.58 3.56 4.57
CA ILE A 185 -8.14 3.50 3.22
C ILE A 185 -9.20 4.59 3.03
N SER A 186 -9.60 4.81 1.79
CA SER A 186 -10.63 5.82 1.46
C SER A 186 -12.00 5.41 1.98
N GLU A 187 -12.82 6.39 2.38
CA GLU A 187 -14.25 6.20 2.69
C GLU A 187 -15.04 5.64 1.50
N SER A 188 -14.53 5.78 0.27
CA SER A 188 -15.17 5.21 -0.91
C SER A 188 -15.31 3.68 -0.86
N PHE A 189 -14.54 2.99 0.00
CA PHE A 189 -14.65 1.55 0.19
C PHE A 189 -15.89 1.13 1.00
N THR A 190 -16.50 2.05 1.76
CA THR A 190 -17.80 1.83 2.42
C THR A 190 -18.99 2.24 1.54
N ASN A 191 -18.75 3.08 0.53
CA ASN A 191 -19.74 3.61 -0.41
C ASN A 191 -19.46 3.10 -1.82
N VAL A 192 -19.90 1.87 -2.12
CA VAL A 192 -19.72 1.26 -3.44
C VAL A 192 -20.96 1.42 -4.30
N SER A 193 -20.76 1.57 -5.59
CA SER A 193 -21.86 1.60 -6.55
C SER A 193 -22.51 0.22 -6.72
N PRO A 194 -23.80 0.12 -7.12
CA PRO A 194 -24.45 -1.12 -7.44
C PRO A 194 -23.64 -1.96 -8.44
N GLU A 195 -23.56 -3.28 -8.20
CA GLU A 195 -22.73 -4.17 -9.03
C GLU A 195 -23.14 -4.16 -10.50
N GLU A 196 -24.43 -4.15 -10.79
CA GLU A 196 -24.98 -4.14 -12.16
C GLU A 196 -24.47 -2.96 -12.95
N LYS A 197 -24.51 -1.75 -12.37
CA LYS A 197 -24.03 -0.51 -13.00
C LYS A 197 -22.54 -0.59 -13.32
N ILE A 198 -21.75 -1.20 -12.44
CA ILE A 198 -20.30 -1.32 -12.65
C ILE A 198 -20.00 -2.41 -13.68
N LYS A 199 -20.69 -3.54 -13.64
CA LYS A 199 -20.55 -4.60 -14.65
C LYS A 199 -20.90 -4.09 -16.05
N GLU A 200 -21.99 -3.32 -16.18
CA GLU A 200 -22.37 -2.67 -17.43
C GLU A 200 -21.29 -1.71 -17.93
N LYS A 201 -20.81 -0.79 -17.05
CA LYS A 201 -19.75 0.17 -17.36
C LYS A 201 -18.49 -0.47 -17.93
N TYR A 202 -18.09 -1.62 -17.39
CA TYR A 202 -16.89 -2.33 -17.79
C TYR A 202 -17.18 -3.52 -18.74
N HIS A 203 -18.42 -3.66 -19.20
CA HIS A 203 -18.90 -4.74 -20.10
C HIS A 203 -18.61 -6.15 -19.56
N VAL A 204 -18.62 -6.31 -18.22
CA VAL A 204 -18.31 -7.58 -17.55
C VAL A 204 -19.50 -8.52 -17.66
N ASN A 205 -19.28 -9.74 -18.15
CA ASN A 205 -20.31 -10.72 -18.33
C ASN A 205 -20.95 -11.15 -17.00
N ASN A 206 -22.29 -11.06 -16.91
CA ASN A 206 -23.05 -11.56 -15.79
C ASN A 206 -23.05 -13.10 -15.76
N GLY A 207 -23.06 -13.69 -14.59
CA GLY A 207 -23.12 -15.13 -14.39
C GLY A 207 -21.77 -15.86 -14.31
N LYS A 208 -20.67 -15.19 -14.67
CA LYS A 208 -19.31 -15.75 -14.54
C LYS A 208 -18.58 -15.22 -13.30
N LYS A 209 -17.67 -16.02 -12.75
CA LYS A 209 -16.77 -15.57 -11.68
C LYS A 209 -15.83 -14.49 -12.19
N THR A 210 -15.74 -13.39 -11.46
CA THR A 210 -14.90 -12.25 -11.84
C THR A 210 -13.61 -12.21 -11.01
N PHE A 211 -12.49 -12.25 -11.72
CA PHE A 211 -11.15 -12.11 -11.14
C PHE A 211 -10.60 -10.72 -11.45
N LEU A 212 -10.36 -9.93 -10.41
CA LEU A 212 -9.72 -8.63 -10.55
C LEU A 212 -8.21 -8.82 -10.45
N PHE A 213 -7.48 -8.52 -11.52
CA PHE A 213 -6.05 -8.73 -11.61
C PHE A 213 -5.30 -7.39 -11.70
N PHE A 214 -4.64 -7.00 -10.62
CA PHE A 214 -3.78 -5.82 -10.61
C PHE A 214 -2.40 -6.12 -11.18
N ALA A 215 -2.02 -5.42 -12.22
CA ALA A 215 -0.72 -5.61 -12.89
C ALA A 215 0.49 -5.16 -12.07
N GLY A 216 0.28 -4.47 -10.95
CA GLY A 216 1.37 -4.08 -10.03
C GLY A 216 1.38 -2.58 -9.73
N GLY A 217 0.55 -2.16 -8.77
CA GLY A 217 0.41 -0.78 -8.33
C GLY A 217 -0.06 0.17 -9.42
N SER A 218 0.01 1.47 -9.19
CA SER A 218 -0.45 2.49 -10.13
C SER A 218 0.37 2.55 -11.43
N ILE A 219 1.61 2.05 -11.43
CA ILE A 219 2.51 2.10 -12.59
C ILE A 219 2.25 0.94 -13.55
N GLY A 220 1.76 -0.21 -13.04
CA GLY A 220 1.63 -1.45 -13.80
C GLY A 220 2.98 -2.11 -14.11
N SER A 221 3.07 -3.43 -13.96
CA SER A 221 4.30 -4.19 -14.16
C SER A 221 4.15 -5.19 -15.31
N SER A 222 5.09 -5.16 -16.24
CA SER A 222 5.17 -6.15 -17.33
C SER A 222 5.42 -7.58 -16.80
N PHE A 223 5.86 -7.72 -15.56
CA PHE A 223 6.03 -9.02 -14.90
C PHE A 223 4.70 -9.79 -14.76
N SER A 224 3.60 -9.09 -14.43
CA SER A 224 2.28 -9.70 -14.27
C SER A 224 1.72 -10.26 -15.59
N TYR A 225 2.16 -9.72 -16.73
CA TYR A 225 1.71 -10.15 -18.06
C TYR A 225 1.89 -11.65 -18.31
N LYS A 226 3.01 -12.25 -17.90
CA LYS A 226 3.23 -13.69 -18.06
C LYS A 226 2.30 -14.53 -17.18
N TYR A 227 1.84 -13.99 -16.03
CA TYR A 227 0.84 -14.63 -15.18
C TYR A 227 -0.52 -14.58 -15.85
N LEU A 228 -0.89 -13.41 -16.42
CA LEU A 228 -2.11 -13.28 -17.21
C LEU A 228 -2.09 -14.22 -18.40
N LYS A 229 -1.03 -14.17 -19.23
CA LYS A 229 -0.91 -15.04 -20.42
C LYS A 229 -1.09 -16.51 -20.04
N ARG A 230 -0.37 -16.99 -19.01
CA ARG A 230 -0.48 -18.39 -18.57
C ARG A 230 -1.87 -18.74 -18.04
N LEU A 231 -2.58 -17.81 -17.42
CA LEU A 231 -3.94 -18.01 -16.95
C LEU A 231 -4.92 -18.13 -18.11
N LEU A 232 -4.75 -17.33 -19.15
CA LEU A 232 -5.60 -17.33 -20.36
C LEU A 232 -5.42 -18.60 -21.18
N GLU A 233 -4.22 -19.17 -21.24
CA GLU A 233 -3.95 -20.45 -21.92
C GLU A 233 -4.73 -21.64 -21.34
N GLU A 234 -5.35 -21.52 -20.18
CA GLU A 234 -6.20 -22.56 -19.56
C GLU A 234 -7.68 -22.46 -19.97
N GLU A 235 -8.06 -21.39 -20.67
CA GLU A 235 -9.42 -21.15 -21.21
C GLU A 235 -10.54 -21.32 -20.20
N TYR A 236 -10.29 -20.89 -18.95
CA TYR A 236 -11.32 -20.97 -17.90
C TYR A 236 -12.50 -20.04 -18.21
N ASP A 237 -13.73 -20.52 -17.97
CA ASP A 237 -14.93 -19.72 -18.10
C ASP A 237 -15.11 -18.71 -16.95
N ILE A 238 -14.33 -17.64 -17.01
CA ILE A 238 -14.28 -16.57 -16.00
C ILE A 238 -14.14 -15.20 -16.66
N ASN A 239 -14.52 -14.16 -15.92
CA ASN A 239 -14.16 -12.79 -16.26
C ASN A 239 -12.81 -12.44 -15.64
N ILE A 240 -11.95 -11.74 -16.38
CA ILE A 240 -10.70 -11.18 -15.89
C ILE A 240 -10.67 -9.69 -16.17
N ILE A 241 -10.75 -8.87 -15.13
CA ILE A 241 -10.49 -7.43 -15.23
C ILE A 241 -9.01 -7.22 -14.94
N TYR A 242 -8.24 -6.83 -15.96
CA TYR A 242 -6.80 -6.64 -15.85
C TYR A 242 -6.43 -5.16 -15.75
N VAL A 243 -6.08 -4.71 -14.56
CA VAL A 243 -5.77 -3.30 -14.27
C VAL A 243 -4.32 -3.01 -14.57
N CYS A 244 -4.04 -2.40 -15.72
CA CYS A 244 -2.70 -2.06 -16.20
C CYS A 244 -2.09 -0.82 -15.52
N GLY A 245 -2.88 -0.06 -14.74
CA GLY A 245 -2.44 1.20 -14.17
C GLY A 245 -2.09 2.23 -15.24
N LYS A 246 -1.05 3.02 -15.03
CA LYS A 246 -0.56 4.04 -15.98
C LYS A 246 0.29 3.46 -17.11
N ASN A 247 0.40 2.13 -17.21
CA ASN A 247 1.22 1.48 -18.22
C ASN A 247 0.44 1.22 -19.52
N GLU A 248 0.32 2.25 -20.35
CA GLU A 248 -0.37 2.17 -21.65
C GLU A 248 0.26 1.14 -22.60
N LYS A 249 1.60 0.94 -22.53
CA LYS A 249 2.28 -0.10 -23.33
C LYS A 249 1.82 -1.49 -22.92
N LEU A 250 1.63 -1.73 -21.62
CA LEU A 250 1.13 -3.00 -21.12
C LEU A 250 -0.32 -3.22 -21.55
N LYS A 251 -1.16 -2.18 -21.46
CA LYS A 251 -2.57 -2.23 -21.88
C LYS A 251 -2.66 -2.60 -23.37
N LYS A 252 -2.02 -1.84 -24.26
CA LYS A 252 -1.99 -2.11 -25.70
C LYS A 252 -1.44 -3.50 -26.03
N LYS A 253 -0.41 -3.96 -25.32
CA LYS A 253 0.14 -5.31 -25.48
C LYS A 253 -0.88 -6.39 -25.11
N THR A 254 -1.66 -6.14 -24.07
CA THR A 254 -2.70 -7.08 -23.62
C THR A 254 -3.86 -7.11 -24.59
N GLU A 255 -4.30 -5.96 -25.09
CA GLU A 255 -5.35 -5.84 -26.14
C GLU A 255 -4.98 -6.62 -27.39
N LYS A 256 -3.76 -6.42 -27.91
CA LYS A 256 -3.25 -7.19 -29.07
C LYS A 256 -3.20 -8.70 -28.84
N MET A 257 -2.90 -9.13 -27.60
CA MET A 257 -2.90 -10.55 -27.26
C MET A 257 -4.33 -11.11 -27.25
N ILE A 258 -5.28 -10.37 -26.69
CA ILE A 258 -6.70 -10.75 -26.65
C ILE A 258 -7.24 -10.90 -28.07
N GLU A 259 -7.01 -9.92 -28.93
CA GLU A 259 -7.42 -9.93 -30.32
C GLU A 259 -6.79 -11.10 -31.09
N LYS A 260 -5.47 -11.28 -30.99
CA LYS A 260 -4.73 -12.34 -31.70
C LYS A 260 -5.21 -13.74 -31.39
N TYR A 261 -5.59 -14.01 -30.14
CA TYR A 261 -5.97 -15.35 -29.67
C TYR A 261 -7.46 -15.49 -29.40
N ASP A 262 -8.26 -14.46 -29.74
CA ASP A 262 -9.71 -14.39 -29.54
C ASP A 262 -10.14 -14.72 -28.08
N TYR A 263 -9.35 -14.27 -27.08
CA TYR A 263 -9.70 -14.48 -25.69
C TYR A 263 -10.98 -13.72 -25.31
N LYS A 264 -11.97 -14.44 -24.80
CA LYS A 264 -13.24 -13.86 -24.35
C LYS A 264 -13.19 -13.48 -22.88
N ASN A 265 -14.05 -12.51 -22.49
CA ASN A 265 -14.23 -12.10 -21.09
C ASN A 265 -12.95 -11.60 -20.38
N VAL A 266 -12.05 -10.96 -21.11
CA VAL A 266 -10.84 -10.30 -20.61
C VAL A 266 -10.93 -8.81 -20.88
N TYR A 267 -10.87 -8.01 -19.80
CA TYR A 267 -11.13 -6.58 -19.82
C TYR A 267 -9.89 -5.81 -19.35
N PRO A 268 -8.95 -5.45 -20.25
CA PRO A 268 -7.79 -4.65 -19.89
C PRO A 268 -8.19 -3.20 -19.71
N ILE A 269 -7.95 -2.69 -18.51
CA ILE A 269 -8.22 -1.29 -18.16
C ILE A 269 -6.95 -0.56 -17.75
N GLY A 270 -6.93 0.75 -17.96
CA GLY A 270 -5.84 1.63 -17.52
C GLY A 270 -5.88 1.91 -16.02
N PHE A 271 -5.42 3.11 -15.64
CA PHE A 271 -5.52 3.58 -14.27
C PHE A 271 -6.98 3.85 -13.89
N SER A 272 -7.43 3.27 -12.78
CA SER A 272 -8.76 3.49 -12.25
C SER A 272 -8.71 4.20 -10.90
N LYS A 273 -9.59 5.17 -10.70
CA LYS A 273 -9.86 5.79 -9.39
C LYS A 273 -10.96 5.05 -8.62
N GLU A 274 -11.64 4.08 -9.26
CA GLU A 274 -12.79 3.34 -8.73
C GLU A 274 -12.39 1.91 -8.31
N VAL A 275 -11.24 1.76 -7.63
CA VAL A 275 -10.74 0.45 -7.18
C VAL A 275 -11.75 -0.24 -6.25
N ASN A 276 -12.43 0.53 -5.40
CA ASN A 276 -13.53 0.06 -4.55
C ASN A 276 -14.65 -0.62 -5.35
N ASN A 277 -15.09 0.00 -6.45
CA ASN A 277 -16.13 -0.54 -7.33
C ASN A 277 -15.66 -1.79 -8.08
N LEU A 278 -14.42 -1.81 -8.56
CA LEU A 278 -13.83 -2.99 -9.20
C LEU A 278 -13.70 -4.15 -8.22
N LEU A 279 -13.30 -3.88 -6.99
CA LEU A 279 -13.29 -4.87 -5.92
C LEU A 279 -14.71 -5.35 -5.61
N ASN A 280 -15.69 -4.45 -5.56
CA ASN A 280 -17.09 -4.82 -5.29
C ASN A 280 -17.61 -5.91 -6.22
N ILE A 281 -17.40 -5.76 -7.54
CA ILE A 281 -17.87 -6.73 -8.56
C ILE A 281 -16.99 -7.99 -8.69
N SER A 282 -15.86 -8.07 -7.97
CA SER A 282 -14.94 -9.19 -8.08
C SER A 282 -15.20 -10.29 -7.06
N ASP A 283 -14.96 -11.55 -7.45
CA ASP A 283 -15.00 -12.71 -6.56
C ASP A 283 -13.65 -12.99 -5.91
N VAL A 284 -12.57 -12.74 -6.64
CA VAL A 284 -11.18 -13.02 -6.23
C VAL A 284 -10.27 -11.94 -6.77
N VAL A 285 -9.30 -11.53 -5.96
CA VAL A 285 -8.27 -10.55 -6.35
C VAL A 285 -6.95 -11.25 -6.63
N ILE A 286 -6.32 -10.94 -7.76
CA ILE A 286 -4.95 -11.34 -8.09
C ILE A 286 -4.07 -10.10 -8.00
N THR A 287 -3.09 -10.10 -7.09
CA THR A 287 -2.25 -8.93 -6.86
C THR A 287 -0.87 -9.30 -6.32
N LYS A 288 0.07 -8.39 -6.40
CA LYS A 288 1.28 -8.46 -5.58
C LYS A 288 0.93 -8.10 -4.11
N PRO A 289 1.69 -8.58 -3.11
CA PRO A 289 1.34 -8.40 -1.71
C PRO A 289 1.75 -7.02 -1.15
N GLY A 290 1.33 -5.93 -1.80
CA GLY A 290 1.50 -4.57 -1.27
C GLY A 290 0.54 -4.30 -0.13
N GLY A 291 1.00 -3.61 0.93
CA GLY A 291 0.21 -3.38 2.14
C GLY A 291 -1.17 -2.77 1.87
N LEU A 292 -1.23 -1.69 1.07
CA LEU A 292 -2.49 -1.05 0.72
C LEU A 292 -3.43 -1.96 -0.07
N SER A 293 -2.95 -2.64 -1.12
CA SER A 293 -3.80 -3.54 -1.93
C SER A 293 -4.36 -4.70 -1.12
N ILE A 294 -3.58 -5.20 -0.15
CA ILE A 294 -4.07 -6.20 0.82
C ILE A 294 -5.17 -5.60 1.68
N THR A 295 -4.94 -4.41 2.26
CA THR A 295 -5.92 -3.75 3.15
C THR A 295 -7.24 -3.48 2.42
N GLU A 296 -7.19 -2.94 1.21
CA GLU A 296 -8.35 -2.70 0.35
C GLU A 296 -9.12 -4.01 0.06
N SER A 297 -8.38 -5.10 -0.23
CA SER A 297 -9.01 -6.42 -0.47
C SER A 297 -9.60 -7.02 0.80
N LEU A 298 -8.98 -6.83 1.95
CA LEU A 298 -9.48 -7.28 3.26
C LEU A 298 -10.76 -6.54 3.63
N GLU A 299 -10.79 -5.23 3.46
CA GLU A 299 -11.96 -4.39 3.72
C GLU A 299 -13.15 -4.84 2.88
N MET A 300 -12.92 -5.06 1.59
CA MET A 300 -13.92 -5.56 0.65
C MET A 300 -14.20 -7.06 0.78
N LYS A 301 -13.60 -7.74 1.79
CA LYS A 301 -13.78 -9.17 2.08
C LYS A 301 -13.49 -10.07 0.85
N LYS A 302 -12.47 -9.68 0.04
CA LYS A 302 -12.15 -10.40 -1.20
C LYS A 302 -11.01 -11.40 -0.99
N PRO A 303 -11.20 -12.69 -1.31
CA PRO A 303 -10.13 -13.69 -1.36
C PRO A 303 -8.99 -13.26 -2.29
N MET A 304 -7.76 -13.56 -1.90
CA MET A 304 -6.58 -13.09 -2.64
C MET A 304 -5.74 -14.24 -3.22
N LEU A 305 -5.29 -14.09 -4.47
CA LEU A 305 -4.21 -14.87 -5.06
C LEU A 305 -2.99 -13.95 -5.22
N LEU A 306 -1.95 -14.22 -4.46
CA LEU A 306 -0.78 -13.35 -4.42
C LEU A 306 0.26 -13.82 -5.43
N ILE A 307 0.64 -12.95 -6.35
CA ILE A 307 1.81 -13.14 -7.23
C ILE A 307 3.05 -12.49 -6.59
N PRO A 308 4.27 -12.91 -6.96
CA PRO A 308 5.48 -12.34 -6.38
C PRO A 308 5.54 -10.82 -6.53
N GLY A 309 5.87 -10.17 -5.44
CA GLY A 309 6.18 -8.76 -5.39
C GLY A 309 7.67 -8.46 -5.57
N ASN A 310 8.11 -7.33 -5.03
CA ASN A 310 9.49 -6.84 -5.18
C ASN A 310 10.41 -7.25 -4.03
N GLY A 311 9.95 -8.11 -3.12
CA GLY A 311 10.69 -8.49 -1.91
C GLY A 311 10.41 -7.56 -0.72
N GLY A 312 11.29 -7.59 0.29
CA GLY A 312 11.13 -6.76 1.47
C GLY A 312 9.84 -7.06 2.25
N ASN A 313 9.15 -6.01 2.68
CA ASN A 313 7.91 -6.12 3.46
C ASN A 313 6.83 -6.94 2.75
N GLU A 314 6.83 -7.00 1.41
CA GLU A 314 5.84 -7.76 0.66
C GLU A 314 5.88 -9.27 0.95
N ILE A 315 7.04 -9.82 1.40
CA ILE A 315 7.14 -11.21 1.85
C ILE A 315 6.33 -11.43 3.13
N TYR A 316 6.45 -10.52 4.07
CA TYR A 316 5.73 -10.59 5.36
C TYR A 316 4.23 -10.33 5.16
N ASN A 317 3.89 -9.39 4.29
CA ASN A 317 2.51 -9.13 3.89
C ASN A 317 1.86 -10.39 3.28
N ALA A 318 2.58 -11.11 2.40
CA ALA A 318 2.10 -12.38 1.85
C ALA A 318 1.96 -13.46 2.92
N ARG A 319 2.89 -13.55 3.87
CA ARG A 319 2.81 -14.49 5.01
C ARG A 319 1.58 -14.21 5.87
N PHE A 320 1.32 -12.93 6.16
CA PHE A 320 0.11 -12.51 6.91
C PHE A 320 -1.16 -12.99 6.23
N VAL A 321 -1.34 -12.72 4.94
CA VAL A 321 -2.52 -13.13 4.17
C VAL A 321 -2.69 -14.65 4.16
N CYS A 322 -1.61 -15.40 3.93
CA CYS A 322 -1.67 -16.86 3.84
C CYS A 322 -1.89 -17.52 5.20
N LYS A 323 -1.24 -17.03 6.27
CA LYS A 323 -1.38 -17.57 7.64
C LYS A 323 -2.81 -17.42 8.15
N ASN A 324 -3.46 -16.31 7.85
CA ASN A 324 -4.86 -16.07 8.23
C ASN A 324 -5.87 -16.76 7.29
N GLY A 325 -5.40 -17.34 6.18
CA GLY A 325 -6.25 -18.01 5.19
C GLY A 325 -7.12 -17.06 4.37
N TYR A 326 -6.66 -15.82 4.20
CA TYR A 326 -7.31 -14.80 3.37
C TYR A 326 -6.94 -14.94 1.89
N GLY A 327 -5.89 -15.71 1.60
CA GLY A 327 -5.41 -15.91 0.24
C GLY A 327 -4.37 -17.02 0.10
N ILE A 328 -3.93 -17.21 -1.14
CA ILE A 328 -2.91 -18.22 -1.52
C ILE A 328 -1.75 -17.53 -2.25
N ASN A 329 -0.52 -17.88 -1.88
CA ASN A 329 0.67 -17.38 -2.56
C ASN A 329 0.98 -18.22 -3.81
N CYS A 330 0.85 -17.60 -4.98
CA CYS A 330 1.05 -18.18 -6.32
C CYS A 330 2.40 -17.74 -6.91
N LYS A 331 3.51 -18.32 -6.43
CA LYS A 331 4.88 -17.92 -6.78
C LYS A 331 5.23 -18.05 -8.27
N THR A 332 4.48 -18.84 -9.04
CA THR A 332 4.72 -19.04 -10.48
C THR A 332 3.44 -18.90 -11.30
N PRO A 333 3.51 -18.52 -12.60
CA PRO A 333 2.35 -18.46 -13.48
C PRO A 333 1.57 -19.77 -13.53
N ARG A 334 2.28 -20.91 -13.62
CA ARG A 334 1.66 -22.26 -13.61
C ARG A 334 0.91 -22.54 -12.30
N LYS A 335 1.44 -22.09 -11.15
CA LYS A 335 0.78 -22.26 -9.87
C LYS A 335 -0.50 -21.40 -9.78
N LEU A 336 -0.46 -20.16 -10.30
CA LEU A 336 -1.65 -19.30 -10.36
C LEU A 336 -2.75 -20.00 -11.16
N ALA A 337 -2.46 -20.38 -12.40
CA ALA A 337 -3.44 -21.04 -13.28
C ALA A 337 -4.03 -22.32 -12.64
N LYS A 338 -3.19 -23.21 -12.11
CA LYS A 338 -3.67 -24.40 -11.40
C LYS A 338 -4.52 -24.09 -10.17
N THR A 339 -4.19 -22.99 -9.45
CA THR A 339 -4.95 -22.57 -8.26
C THR A 339 -6.33 -22.06 -8.66
N VAL A 340 -6.43 -21.24 -9.71
CA VAL A 340 -7.71 -20.79 -10.27
C VAL A 340 -8.56 -22.00 -10.68
N GLY A 341 -8.02 -22.95 -11.45
CA GLY A 341 -8.76 -24.15 -11.84
C GLY A 341 -9.27 -24.99 -10.66
N LYS A 342 -8.45 -25.09 -9.57
CA LYS A 342 -8.90 -25.74 -8.32
C LYS A 342 -10.04 -24.98 -7.65
N MET A 343 -9.97 -23.65 -7.61
CA MET A 343 -11.01 -22.80 -7.00
C MET A 343 -12.34 -22.90 -7.77
N LEU A 344 -12.30 -23.01 -9.08
CA LEU A 344 -13.48 -23.18 -9.93
C LEU A 344 -14.12 -24.55 -9.72
N LYS A 345 -13.32 -25.62 -9.68
CA LYS A 345 -13.79 -26.98 -9.43
C LYS A 345 -14.27 -27.20 -7.99
N ARG A 346 -13.67 -26.51 -7.00
CA ARG A 346 -13.90 -26.70 -5.57
C ARG A 346 -14.38 -25.40 -4.94
N LYS A 347 -15.66 -25.07 -5.12
CA LYS A 347 -16.29 -23.82 -4.64
C LYS A 347 -16.05 -23.52 -3.14
N HIS A 348 -15.89 -24.57 -2.32
CA HIS A 348 -15.62 -24.42 -0.89
C HIS A 348 -14.31 -23.68 -0.59
N ILE A 349 -13.32 -23.64 -1.50
CA ILE A 349 -12.05 -22.92 -1.29
C ILE A 349 -12.34 -21.42 -1.16
N ILE A 350 -13.09 -20.84 -2.10
CA ILE A 350 -13.48 -19.42 -2.06
C ILE A 350 -14.38 -19.15 -0.85
N LEU A 351 -15.35 -20.03 -0.57
CA LEU A 351 -16.26 -19.88 0.55
C LEU A 351 -15.55 -19.89 1.91
N ASN A 352 -14.56 -20.76 2.09
CA ASN A 352 -13.76 -20.82 3.31
C ASN A 352 -12.92 -19.54 3.52
N MET A 353 -12.32 -19.01 2.44
CA MET A 353 -11.60 -17.72 2.51
C MET A 353 -12.56 -16.58 2.86
N ARG A 354 -13.72 -16.50 2.21
CA ARG A 354 -14.75 -15.50 2.51
C ARG A 354 -15.25 -15.59 3.95
N ARG A 355 -15.40 -16.80 4.50
CA ARG A 355 -15.79 -17.00 5.91
C ARG A 355 -14.75 -16.42 6.87
N LYS A 356 -13.46 -16.66 6.59
CA LYS A 356 -12.37 -16.09 7.39
C LYS A 356 -12.29 -14.57 7.26
N LEU A 357 -12.52 -14.03 6.06
CA LEU A 357 -12.54 -12.60 5.80
C LEU A 357 -13.70 -11.88 6.50
N LYS A 358 -14.84 -12.53 6.72
CA LYS A 358 -15.95 -11.94 7.50
C LYS A 358 -15.53 -11.59 8.93
N ASN A 359 -14.63 -12.38 9.51
CA ASN A 359 -14.11 -12.16 10.86
C ASN A 359 -12.98 -11.10 10.92
N TYR A 360 -12.54 -10.60 9.77
CA TYR A 360 -11.63 -9.45 9.74
C TYR A 360 -12.40 -8.21 10.22
N ASN A 361 -11.89 -7.56 11.27
CA ASN A 361 -12.53 -6.37 11.81
C ASN A 361 -12.52 -5.25 10.78
N ASP A 362 -13.64 -4.55 10.70
CA ASP A 362 -13.77 -3.39 9.82
C ASP A 362 -12.78 -2.31 10.19
N ASN A 363 -12.21 -1.74 9.16
CA ASN A 363 -11.11 -0.80 9.31
C ASN A 363 -11.63 0.64 9.39
N GLU A 364 -11.99 1.10 10.57
CA GLU A 364 -12.27 2.52 10.87
C GLU A 364 -10.97 3.33 11.05
N SER A 365 -9.87 2.89 10.44
CA SER A 365 -8.53 3.42 10.66
C SER A 365 -8.48 4.93 10.47
N ILE A 366 -9.02 5.42 9.38
CA ILE A 366 -8.94 6.86 9.03
C ILE A 366 -9.70 7.73 10.04
N GLU A 367 -10.88 7.29 10.49
CA GLU A 367 -11.67 7.98 11.51
C GLU A 367 -10.99 7.94 12.89
N LYS A 368 -10.42 6.78 13.27
CA LYS A 368 -9.67 6.63 14.52
C LYS A 368 -8.42 7.53 14.53
N ILE A 369 -7.71 7.64 13.40
CA ILE A 369 -6.56 8.55 13.26
C ILE A 369 -7.02 10.00 13.36
N TYR A 370 -8.14 10.37 12.77
CA TYR A 370 -8.70 11.71 12.89
C TYR A 370 -9.08 12.05 14.34
N LYS A 371 -9.76 11.14 15.05
CA LYS A 371 -10.08 11.33 16.48
C LYS A 371 -8.80 11.48 17.33
N LEU A 372 -7.77 10.69 17.03
CA LEU A 372 -6.47 10.80 17.70
C LEU A 372 -5.78 12.12 17.39
N SER A 373 -5.83 12.59 16.12
CA SER A 373 -5.25 13.88 15.74
C SER A 373 -5.89 15.04 16.51
N LYS A 374 -7.23 15.04 16.64
CA LYS A 374 -7.95 16.02 17.47
C LYS A 374 -7.49 15.99 18.94
N LYS A 375 -7.35 14.79 19.51
CA LYS A 375 -6.89 14.63 20.88
C LYS A 375 -5.50 15.22 21.08
N LEU A 376 -4.55 14.93 20.18
CA LEU A 376 -3.17 15.43 20.26
C LEU A 376 -3.09 16.95 20.09
N LEU A 377 -3.88 17.51 19.18
CA LEU A 377 -3.94 18.95 18.92
C LEU A 377 -4.57 19.76 20.05
N ASN A 378 -5.39 19.12 20.90
CA ASN A 378 -6.04 19.74 22.06
C ASN A 378 -5.24 19.54 23.37
N GLN A 379 -4.18 18.73 23.37
CA GLN A 379 -3.27 18.62 24.50
C GLN A 379 -2.30 19.80 24.48
N LYS A 380 -2.41 20.68 25.52
CA LYS A 380 -1.49 21.81 25.74
C LYS A 380 -0.11 21.33 26.15
#